data_c2d9c8dd4292ddaaef072401009368fb
#
_entry.id   c2d9c8dd4292ddaaef072401009368fb
#
_cell.length_a   1.000
_cell.length_b   1.000
_cell.length_c   1.000
_cell.angle_alpha   90.00
_cell.angle_beta   90.00
_cell.angle_gamma   90.00
#
_symmetry.space_group_name_H-M   'P 1'
#
loop_
_entity.id
_entity.type
_entity.pdbx_description
1 polymer ?
#
loop_
_entity_poly.entity_id
_entity_poly.type
_entity_poly.pdbx_seq_one_letter_code
_entity_poly.pdbx_strand_id
1 'polypeptide(L)'
;MLFGGYRRQVNHVDRRQPSRPERSISVAVVGSGLAGLSAAIELADRGYDVHIFEKNEYLGGKVGSWEVTLEDEAGEPLEDVLVSHGFHAFFKHYYNLNELLKKVGSHRFIKPIDDYMILDRRGARFSFRGVAKPPLLNIISLALHGVYSFRKIALGPAGPKFEAFLRYDREKTFEDFDKVSFQEFADDAELPDDMRLMFNTFSRAFFAPAHKMSMAELIKCFHFYYLSHDHGLIYDFLDDDYKISLLDPCQEYLLARGAKIRLGEGVDSLEREQDRWLVNGERFDKVILASDVVGTAKIVEQSSYIARRDADWHAKVSALEPTNRYSVLRLWVDKDLDPDLPGFFITERDRLLDSVSIFQRLEASSREWVDEHGGAILELHCYAVPEEIEGEEEIRQGLLEEFWRYFPEMREMVIHHEHQQVRHDFAAFHVGMWEHRPETRSDMPGLMLAGDWVKLPYPAMLMEAASMSGLLAANAILKEDGLREEPVYSVPLEGLLERLLPSRRS
;
A
#
# COMPACT_ATOMS: atom_id res chain seq x y z
N MET A 1 -1.26 -23.86 21.21
CA MET A 1 -1.54 -22.73 20.31
C MET A 1 -1.19 -23.16 18.90
N LEU A 2 -2.18 -23.58 18.11
CA LEU A 2 -1.98 -24.03 16.71
C LEU A 2 -1.50 -22.89 15.79
N PHE A 3 -1.67 -21.64 16.17
CA PHE A 3 -1.50 -20.46 15.33
C PHE A 3 -0.69 -19.32 15.96
N GLY A 4 0.11 -19.58 17.00
CA GLY A 4 0.99 -18.55 17.60
C GLY A 4 2.34 -18.44 16.89
N GLY A 5 2.98 -17.26 16.99
CA GLY A 5 4.34 -17.04 16.49
C GLY A 5 4.42 -16.63 15.02
N TYR A 6 3.49 -15.78 14.57
CA TYR A 6 3.46 -15.26 13.20
C TYR A 6 4.62 -14.32 12.89
N ARG A 7 5.00 -13.46 13.83
CA ARG A 7 6.13 -12.54 13.65
C ARG A 7 7.46 -13.30 13.70
N ARG A 8 8.22 -13.23 12.62
CA ARG A 8 9.53 -13.85 12.50
C ARG A 8 10.57 -12.83 12.07
N GLN A 9 11.70 -12.80 12.77
CA GLN A 9 12.88 -12.12 12.23
C GLN A 9 13.47 -13.02 11.14
N VAL A 10 13.65 -12.46 9.94
CA VAL A 10 14.01 -13.22 8.73
C VAL A 10 15.45 -13.01 8.26
N ASN A 11 16.15 -12.01 8.82
CA ASN A 11 17.57 -11.81 8.58
C ASN A 11 18.41 -12.09 9.83
N HIS A 12 19.68 -12.36 9.62
CA HIS A 12 20.67 -12.51 10.70
C HIS A 12 21.33 -11.16 10.99
N VAL A 13 21.20 -10.69 12.23
CA VAL A 13 21.85 -9.45 12.69
C VAL A 13 23.08 -9.80 13.50
N ASP A 14 24.27 -9.59 12.94
CA ASP A 14 25.52 -9.77 13.68
C ASP A 14 25.81 -8.55 14.54
N ARG A 15 25.52 -8.67 15.85
CA ARG A 15 25.71 -7.60 16.83
C ARG A 15 27.19 -7.21 17.07
N ARG A 16 28.14 -7.97 16.56
CA ARG A 16 29.58 -7.66 16.66
C ARG A 16 30.03 -6.66 15.61
N GLN A 17 29.28 -6.53 14.51
CA GLN A 17 29.58 -5.53 13.49
C GLN A 17 29.38 -4.10 14.04
N PRO A 18 30.17 -3.11 13.57
CA PRO A 18 30.00 -1.73 13.94
C PRO A 18 28.61 -1.22 13.53
N SER A 19 28.12 -0.23 14.26
CA SER A 19 26.81 0.34 14.01
C SER A 19 26.84 1.59 13.12
N ARG A 20 28.02 2.18 12.92
CA ARG A 20 28.20 3.42 12.15
C ARG A 20 29.44 3.33 11.27
N PRO A 21 29.43 3.99 10.10
CA PRO A 21 30.61 4.07 9.26
C PRO A 21 31.72 4.92 9.93
N GLU A 22 32.99 4.59 9.63
CA GLU A 22 34.14 5.34 10.15
C GLU A 22 34.30 6.71 9.45
N ARG A 23 33.77 6.86 8.25
CA ARG A 23 33.78 8.10 7.46
C ARG A 23 32.36 8.50 7.11
N SER A 24 32.15 9.77 6.81
CA SER A 24 30.87 10.23 6.25
C SER A 24 30.64 9.57 4.87
N ILE A 25 29.48 8.98 4.67
CA ILE A 25 29.00 8.37 3.44
C ILE A 25 27.69 9.07 3.07
N SER A 26 27.65 9.68 1.89
CA SER A 26 26.48 10.39 1.40
C SER A 26 25.53 9.47 0.66
N VAL A 27 24.22 9.59 0.95
CA VAL A 27 23.17 8.79 0.31
C VAL A 27 22.09 9.69 -0.22
N ALA A 28 21.81 9.61 -1.51
CA ALA A 28 20.62 10.20 -2.09
C ALA A 28 19.45 9.21 -2.04
N VAL A 29 18.34 9.63 -1.45
CA VAL A 29 17.06 8.88 -1.46
C VAL A 29 16.11 9.63 -2.39
N VAL A 30 15.72 8.99 -3.48
CA VAL A 30 14.86 9.58 -4.52
C VAL A 30 13.43 9.10 -4.30
N GLY A 31 12.61 10.00 -3.80
CA GLY A 31 11.23 9.75 -3.37
C GLY A 31 11.07 9.65 -1.85
N SER A 32 10.06 10.32 -1.32
CA SER A 32 9.74 10.41 0.10
C SER A 32 8.51 9.60 0.53
N GLY A 33 8.09 8.60 -0.27
CA GLY A 33 7.08 7.63 0.14
C GLY A 33 7.56 6.75 1.31
N LEU A 34 6.71 5.88 1.84
CA LEU A 34 7.06 5.00 2.97
C LEU A 34 8.36 4.21 2.76
N ALA A 35 8.65 3.81 1.52
CA ALA A 35 9.88 3.11 1.19
C ALA A 35 11.12 3.99 1.39
N GLY A 36 11.07 5.22 0.83
CA GLY A 36 12.17 6.19 0.97
C GLY A 36 12.35 6.66 2.41
N LEU A 37 11.25 6.97 3.11
CA LEU A 37 11.29 7.35 4.52
C LEU A 37 11.85 6.23 5.41
N SER A 38 11.43 4.97 5.19
CA SER A 38 11.96 3.82 5.95
C SER A 38 13.47 3.67 5.77
N ALA A 39 13.95 3.77 4.53
CA ALA A 39 15.38 3.68 4.24
C ALA A 39 16.16 4.87 4.82
N ALA A 40 15.66 6.09 4.64
CA ALA A 40 16.29 7.32 5.10
C ALA A 40 16.44 7.36 6.62
N ILE A 41 15.39 6.96 7.36
CA ILE A 41 15.38 6.93 8.83
C ILE A 41 16.43 5.94 9.35
N GLU A 42 16.51 4.74 8.77
CA GLU A 42 17.51 3.75 9.21
C GLU A 42 18.95 4.22 8.93
N LEU A 43 19.20 4.79 7.77
CA LEU A 43 20.54 5.28 7.42
C LEU A 43 20.94 6.53 8.22
N ALA A 44 20.00 7.45 8.48
CA ALA A 44 20.24 8.62 9.32
C ALA A 44 20.59 8.21 10.77
N ASP A 45 19.91 7.22 11.33
CA ASP A 45 20.24 6.64 12.66
C ASP A 45 21.67 6.08 12.71
N ARG A 46 22.14 5.59 11.58
CA ARG A 46 23.50 5.03 11.43
C ARG A 46 24.56 6.07 11.11
N GLY A 47 24.18 7.36 10.98
CA GLY A 47 25.10 8.48 10.77
C GLY A 47 25.55 8.67 9.32
N TYR A 48 24.79 8.19 8.36
CA TYR A 48 24.95 8.56 6.95
C TYR A 48 24.49 10.00 6.71
N ASP A 49 25.13 10.68 5.73
CA ASP A 49 24.68 12.00 5.25
C ASP A 49 23.55 11.78 4.23
N VAL A 50 22.31 11.76 4.72
CA VAL A 50 21.11 11.41 3.95
C VAL A 50 20.50 12.66 3.32
N HIS A 51 20.28 12.63 1.99
CA HIS A 51 19.57 13.66 1.26
C HIS A 51 18.35 13.03 0.58
N ILE A 52 17.17 13.51 0.90
CA ILE A 52 15.90 13.08 0.29
C ILE A 52 15.51 14.08 -0.78
N PHE A 53 15.24 13.57 -1.99
CA PHE A 53 14.72 14.33 -3.12
C PHE A 53 13.27 13.93 -3.35
N GLU A 54 12.37 14.89 -3.27
CA GLU A 54 10.93 14.71 -3.48
C GLU A 54 10.41 15.70 -4.51
N LYS A 55 9.68 15.20 -5.52
CA LYS A 55 9.12 16.03 -6.60
C LYS A 55 7.99 16.94 -6.16
N ASN A 56 7.25 16.52 -5.12
CA ASN A 56 6.13 17.27 -4.57
C ASN A 56 6.59 18.23 -3.46
N GLU A 57 5.77 19.21 -3.14
CA GLU A 57 5.98 20.14 -2.02
C GLU A 57 5.63 19.50 -0.66
N TYR A 58 5.30 18.22 -0.62
CA TYR A 58 4.94 17.45 0.57
C TYR A 58 5.58 16.06 0.58
N LEU A 59 5.73 15.49 1.76
CA LEU A 59 6.24 14.14 1.99
C LEU A 59 5.15 13.07 1.86
N GLY A 60 5.55 11.81 1.78
CA GLY A 60 4.70 10.65 2.02
C GLY A 60 4.31 9.85 0.78
N GLY A 61 4.42 10.43 -0.42
CA GLY A 61 3.97 9.75 -1.65
C GLY A 61 2.49 9.34 -1.54
N LYS A 62 2.18 8.04 -1.58
CA LYS A 62 0.80 7.53 -1.49
C LYS A 62 0.18 7.59 -0.08
N VAL A 63 0.92 7.89 0.96
CA VAL A 63 0.41 8.29 2.28
C VAL A 63 0.60 9.78 2.51
N GLY A 64 0.79 10.54 1.42
CA GLY A 64 0.99 11.98 1.46
C GLY A 64 -0.27 12.72 1.90
N SER A 65 -0.06 13.89 2.50
CA SER A 65 -1.09 14.83 2.85
C SER A 65 -0.58 16.25 2.60
N TRP A 66 -1.46 17.11 2.13
CA TRP A 66 -1.16 18.50 1.74
C TRP A 66 -2.32 19.43 2.05
N GLU A 67 -2.03 20.71 2.10
CA GLU A 67 -3.03 21.76 2.32
C GLU A 67 -3.81 22.09 1.03
N VAL A 68 -5.12 22.28 1.18
CA VAL A 68 -6.03 22.75 0.14
C VAL A 68 -6.86 23.89 0.75
N THR A 69 -6.93 25.01 0.04
CA THR A 69 -7.79 26.14 0.43
C THR A 69 -9.22 25.85 -0.01
N LEU A 70 -10.16 25.81 0.93
CA LEU A 70 -11.59 25.82 0.61
C LEU A 70 -12.00 27.23 0.20
N GLU A 71 -12.90 27.36 -0.79
CA GLU A 71 -13.37 28.62 -1.33
C GLU A 71 -14.89 28.74 -1.17
N ASP A 72 -15.41 29.95 -1.05
CA ASP A 72 -16.84 30.23 -1.06
C ASP A 72 -17.44 30.15 -2.49
N GLU A 73 -18.75 30.39 -2.61
CA GLU A 73 -19.45 30.43 -3.92
C GLU A 73 -18.95 31.49 -4.87
N ALA A 74 -18.25 32.53 -4.36
CA ALA A 74 -17.65 33.61 -5.15
C ALA A 74 -16.18 33.30 -5.55
N GLY A 75 -15.61 32.21 -5.06
CA GLY A 75 -14.21 31.83 -5.25
C GLY A 75 -13.25 32.52 -4.31
N GLU A 76 -13.74 33.11 -3.22
CA GLU A 76 -12.88 33.75 -2.20
C GLU A 76 -12.43 32.67 -1.18
N PRO A 77 -11.16 32.75 -0.74
CA PRO A 77 -10.61 31.76 0.20
C PRO A 77 -11.31 31.83 1.56
N LEU A 78 -11.75 30.69 2.07
CA LEU A 78 -12.35 30.54 3.39
C LEU A 78 -11.32 30.06 4.43
N GLU A 79 -10.78 28.87 4.22
CA GLU A 79 -9.83 28.26 5.15
C GLU A 79 -8.98 27.19 4.47
N ASP A 80 -7.82 26.89 5.05
CA ASP A 80 -6.96 25.81 4.61
C ASP A 80 -7.27 24.53 5.38
N VAL A 81 -7.47 23.45 4.65
CA VAL A 81 -7.73 22.11 5.22
C VAL A 81 -6.70 21.11 4.73
N LEU A 82 -6.43 20.08 5.53
CA LEU A 82 -5.58 18.98 5.10
C LEU A 82 -6.39 17.97 4.29
N VAL A 83 -5.84 17.57 3.16
CA VAL A 83 -6.34 16.45 2.36
C VAL A 83 -5.24 15.44 2.15
N SER A 84 -5.60 14.17 2.19
CA SER A 84 -4.67 13.06 2.02
C SER A 84 -4.95 12.28 0.75
N HIS A 85 -4.08 11.34 0.46
CA HIS A 85 -4.23 10.38 -0.64
C HIS A 85 -5.40 9.39 -0.47
N GLY A 86 -6.13 9.50 0.63
CA GLY A 86 -7.26 8.68 1.01
C GLY A 86 -7.00 7.80 2.24
N PHE A 87 -8.05 7.18 2.73
CA PHE A 87 -7.99 6.34 3.92
C PHE A 87 -7.06 5.14 3.76
N HIS A 88 -6.25 4.87 4.79
CA HIS A 88 -5.32 3.74 4.83
C HIS A 88 -5.54 2.88 6.08
N ALA A 89 -5.58 1.57 5.87
CA ALA A 89 -5.69 0.57 6.91
C ALA A 89 -4.31 0.09 7.40
N PHE A 90 -4.04 0.20 8.69
CA PHE A 90 -2.79 -0.21 9.33
C PHE A 90 -2.96 -1.58 9.99
N PHE A 91 -2.54 -2.65 9.32
CA PHE A 91 -2.73 -3.99 9.85
C PHE A 91 -1.70 -4.33 10.93
N LYS A 92 -2.11 -5.12 11.93
CA LYS A 92 -1.24 -5.51 13.05
C LYS A 92 0.00 -6.31 12.63
N HIS A 93 -0.04 -6.96 11.49
CA HIS A 93 1.06 -7.71 10.90
C HIS A 93 1.90 -6.90 9.90
N TYR A 94 1.69 -5.61 9.81
CA TYR A 94 2.62 -4.67 9.19
C TYR A 94 3.80 -4.42 10.15
N TYR A 95 4.65 -5.43 10.33
CA TYR A 95 5.63 -5.45 11.41
C TYR A 95 6.71 -4.39 11.24
N ASN A 96 7.22 -4.20 10.01
CA ASN A 96 8.30 -3.24 9.74
C ASN A 96 7.76 -1.81 9.77
N LEU A 97 6.57 -1.58 9.22
CA LEU A 97 5.88 -0.29 9.32
C LEU A 97 5.58 0.05 10.79
N ASN A 98 5.09 -0.90 11.59
CA ASN A 98 4.83 -0.66 13.01
C ASN A 98 6.11 -0.34 13.81
N GLU A 99 7.26 -0.93 13.46
CA GLU A 99 8.55 -0.55 14.08
C GLU A 99 8.96 0.87 13.66
N LEU A 100 8.75 1.25 12.40
CA LEU A 100 8.94 2.62 11.93
C LEU A 100 8.08 3.61 12.72
N LEU A 101 6.77 3.35 12.83
CA LEU A 101 5.84 4.21 13.59
C LEU A 101 6.25 4.38 15.06
N LYS A 102 6.73 3.31 15.70
CA LYS A 102 7.26 3.39 17.07
C LYS A 102 8.52 4.25 17.14
N LYS A 103 9.44 4.07 16.19
CA LYS A 103 10.72 4.77 16.13
C LYS A 103 10.53 6.29 16.02
N VAL A 104 9.60 6.75 15.17
CA VAL A 104 9.32 8.18 14.99
C VAL A 104 8.28 8.74 15.96
N GLY A 105 7.68 7.91 16.82
CA GLY A 105 6.68 8.34 17.81
C GLY A 105 5.24 8.41 17.29
N SER A 106 4.99 8.05 16.05
CA SER A 106 3.65 8.04 15.41
C SER A 106 2.72 6.98 15.99
N HIS A 107 3.26 5.97 16.67
CA HIS A 107 2.46 4.89 17.26
C HIS A 107 1.41 5.40 18.27
N ARG A 108 1.58 6.59 18.85
CA ARG A 108 0.62 7.24 19.75
C ARG A 108 -0.73 7.56 19.08
N PHE A 109 -0.74 7.72 17.75
CA PHE A 109 -1.93 8.02 16.96
C PHE A 109 -2.68 6.77 16.50
N ILE A 110 -2.12 5.58 16.70
CA ILE A 110 -2.76 4.33 16.30
C ILE A 110 -4.00 4.06 17.15
N LYS A 111 -5.14 3.90 16.48
CA LYS A 111 -6.42 3.51 17.06
C LYS A 111 -6.94 2.24 16.36
N PRO A 112 -7.50 1.29 17.11
CA PRO A 112 -8.16 0.14 16.51
C PRO A 112 -9.48 0.58 15.87
N ILE A 113 -9.79 0.02 14.70
CA ILE A 113 -11.13 0.16 14.15
C ILE A 113 -12.09 -0.76 14.94
N ASP A 114 -13.21 -0.21 15.38
CA ASP A 114 -14.21 -0.97 16.14
C ASP A 114 -15.03 -1.90 15.25
N ASP A 115 -15.37 -1.41 14.06
CA ASP A 115 -16.13 -2.12 13.04
C ASP A 115 -15.93 -1.50 11.67
N TYR A 116 -16.14 -2.28 10.63
CA TYR A 116 -16.35 -1.83 9.27
C TYR A 116 -17.38 -2.74 8.59
N MET A 117 -18.01 -2.27 7.53
CA MET A 117 -19.11 -2.98 6.89
C MET A 117 -18.85 -3.25 5.41
N ILE A 118 -19.38 -4.37 4.93
CA ILE A 118 -19.58 -4.60 3.49
C ILE A 118 -21.04 -4.30 3.16
N LEU A 119 -21.25 -3.55 2.09
CA LEU A 119 -22.56 -3.21 1.53
C LEU A 119 -22.76 -4.00 0.24
N ASP A 120 -23.78 -4.86 0.20
CA ASP A 120 -24.13 -5.54 -1.04
C ASP A 120 -25.00 -4.64 -1.94
N ARG A 121 -25.14 -5.00 -3.23
CA ARG A 121 -25.93 -4.26 -4.21
C ARG A 121 -27.42 -4.17 -3.87
N ARG A 122 -27.90 -4.99 -2.95
CA ARG A 122 -29.30 -5.03 -2.49
C ARG A 122 -29.52 -4.19 -1.25
N GLY A 123 -28.46 -3.54 -0.74
CA GLY A 123 -28.48 -2.74 0.48
C GLY A 123 -28.35 -3.55 1.77
N ALA A 124 -28.06 -4.85 1.70
CA ALA A 124 -27.71 -5.62 2.88
C ALA A 124 -26.36 -5.17 3.43
N ARG A 125 -26.25 -5.11 4.74
CA ARG A 125 -25.08 -4.63 5.48
C ARG A 125 -24.49 -5.79 6.26
N PHE A 126 -23.22 -6.10 6.01
CA PHE A 126 -22.49 -7.11 6.75
C PHE A 126 -21.41 -6.43 7.59
N SER A 127 -21.50 -6.58 8.93
CA SER A 127 -20.52 -6.07 9.88
C SER A 127 -19.42 -7.09 10.16
N PHE A 128 -18.18 -6.64 10.26
CA PHE A 128 -17.05 -7.47 10.71
C PHE A 128 -17.02 -7.65 12.24
N ARG A 129 -17.88 -6.97 12.98
CA ARG A 129 -18.05 -7.18 14.42
C ARG A 129 -18.52 -8.62 14.69
N GLY A 130 -17.71 -9.38 15.41
CA GLY A 130 -18.02 -10.78 15.74
C GLY A 130 -17.47 -11.82 14.77
N VAL A 131 -16.82 -11.43 13.66
CA VAL A 131 -16.08 -12.37 12.81
C VAL A 131 -14.93 -12.99 13.61
N ALA A 132 -14.79 -14.32 13.53
CA ALA A 132 -13.70 -15.02 14.19
C ALA A 132 -12.35 -14.57 13.60
N LYS A 133 -11.40 -14.26 14.47
CA LYS A 133 -10.13 -13.63 14.08
C LYS A 133 -9.08 -14.64 13.57
N PRO A 134 -8.89 -15.84 14.19
CA PRO A 134 -7.81 -16.76 13.82
C PRO A 134 -7.93 -17.29 12.38
N PRO A 135 -6.79 -17.57 11.71
CA PRO A 135 -6.75 -18.20 10.40
C PRO A 135 -7.64 -19.46 10.31
N LEU A 136 -8.24 -19.70 9.16
CA LEU A 136 -9.28 -20.68 8.86
C LEU A 136 -10.60 -20.47 9.60
N LEU A 137 -10.59 -20.10 10.88
CA LEU A 137 -11.83 -19.77 11.62
C LEU A 137 -12.45 -18.47 11.07
N ASN A 138 -11.64 -17.51 10.65
CA ASN A 138 -12.10 -16.32 9.96
C ASN A 138 -12.84 -16.66 8.65
N ILE A 139 -12.30 -17.56 7.85
CA ILE A 139 -12.91 -18.05 6.60
C ILE A 139 -14.25 -18.75 6.89
N ILE A 140 -14.27 -19.65 7.86
CA ILE A 140 -15.50 -20.36 8.29
C ILE A 140 -16.53 -19.36 8.85
N SER A 141 -16.08 -18.41 9.66
CA SER A 141 -16.94 -17.38 10.27
C SER A 141 -17.57 -16.49 9.17
N LEU A 142 -16.83 -16.06 8.17
CA LEU A 142 -17.36 -15.29 7.03
C LEU A 142 -18.45 -16.10 6.29
N ALA A 143 -18.25 -17.39 6.08
CA ALA A 143 -19.26 -18.24 5.47
C ALA A 143 -20.52 -18.40 6.36
N LEU A 144 -20.35 -18.55 7.67
CA LEU A 144 -21.48 -18.64 8.63
C LEU A 144 -22.27 -17.33 8.71
N HIS A 145 -21.63 -16.19 8.49
CA HIS A 145 -22.30 -14.88 8.40
C HIS A 145 -22.89 -14.59 7.01
N GLY A 146 -22.80 -15.54 6.08
CA GLY A 146 -23.48 -15.45 4.77
C GLY A 146 -22.72 -14.67 3.71
N VAL A 147 -21.44 -14.35 3.91
CA VAL A 147 -20.61 -13.67 2.89
C VAL A 147 -20.43 -14.55 1.66
N TYR A 148 -20.29 -15.86 1.86
CA TYR A 148 -20.25 -16.85 0.77
C TYR A 148 -20.71 -18.24 1.23
N SER A 149 -21.02 -19.13 0.28
CA SER A 149 -21.50 -20.48 0.56
C SER A 149 -20.36 -21.51 0.59
N PHE A 150 -19.91 -21.88 1.77
CA PHE A 150 -18.89 -22.93 1.95
C PHE A 150 -19.28 -24.28 1.30
N ARG A 151 -20.57 -24.61 1.28
CA ARG A 151 -21.07 -25.85 0.66
C ARG A 151 -20.80 -25.88 -0.84
N LYS A 152 -20.99 -24.74 -1.54
CA LYS A 152 -20.71 -24.65 -2.97
C LYS A 152 -19.24 -24.91 -3.30
N ILE A 153 -18.33 -24.46 -2.41
CA ILE A 153 -16.90 -24.69 -2.56
C ILE A 153 -16.54 -26.14 -2.28
N ALA A 154 -16.94 -26.68 -1.12
CA ALA A 154 -16.54 -28.00 -0.67
C ALA A 154 -17.05 -29.13 -1.58
N LEU A 155 -18.21 -28.96 -2.22
CA LEU A 155 -18.85 -29.95 -3.07
C LEU A 155 -18.72 -29.63 -4.59
N GLY A 156 -18.14 -28.48 -4.93
CA GLY A 156 -17.97 -28.05 -6.32
C GLY A 156 -16.56 -28.32 -6.85
N PRO A 157 -16.34 -28.06 -8.16
CA PRO A 157 -15.02 -28.21 -8.80
C PRO A 157 -13.96 -27.25 -8.24
N ALA A 158 -14.39 -26.18 -7.58
CA ALA A 158 -13.51 -25.22 -6.93
C ALA A 158 -12.73 -25.79 -5.73
N GLY A 159 -13.26 -26.84 -5.05
CA GLY A 159 -12.66 -27.37 -3.82
C GLY A 159 -11.19 -27.78 -3.94
N PRO A 160 -10.79 -28.62 -4.90
CA PRO A 160 -9.40 -29.01 -5.11
C PRO A 160 -8.50 -27.81 -5.48
N LYS A 161 -9.01 -26.87 -6.25
CA LYS A 161 -8.24 -25.69 -6.70
C LYS A 161 -8.05 -24.65 -5.58
N PHE A 162 -8.95 -24.64 -4.59
CA PHE A 162 -8.80 -23.80 -3.40
C PHE A 162 -7.57 -24.15 -2.57
N GLU A 163 -7.02 -25.35 -2.72
CA GLU A 163 -5.77 -25.78 -2.08
C GLU A 163 -4.61 -24.84 -2.43
N ALA A 164 -4.58 -24.26 -3.65
CA ALA A 164 -3.55 -23.32 -4.07
C ALA A 164 -3.43 -22.11 -3.11
N PHE A 165 -4.56 -21.59 -2.59
CA PHE A 165 -4.56 -20.50 -1.62
C PHE A 165 -3.93 -20.87 -0.26
N LEU A 166 -3.90 -22.14 0.07
CA LEU A 166 -3.34 -22.67 1.33
C LEU A 166 -1.87 -23.08 1.20
N ARG A 167 -1.34 -23.16 -0.05
CA ARG A 167 0.01 -23.63 -0.38
C ARG A 167 0.92 -22.54 -0.90
N TYR A 168 0.90 -21.35 -0.29
CA TYR A 168 1.84 -20.31 -0.69
C TYR A 168 3.29 -20.77 -0.48
N ASP A 169 4.06 -20.76 -1.54
CA ASP A 169 5.53 -20.81 -1.59
C ASP A 169 5.95 -19.78 -2.64
N ARG A 170 6.84 -18.84 -2.29
CA ARG A 170 7.14 -17.71 -3.15
C ARG A 170 7.54 -18.15 -4.58
N GLU A 171 8.53 -19.01 -4.70
CA GLU A 171 9.07 -19.39 -6.00
C GLU A 171 8.02 -20.17 -6.82
N LYS A 172 7.45 -21.20 -6.21
CA LYS A 172 6.49 -22.07 -6.87
C LYS A 172 5.18 -21.36 -7.20
N THR A 173 4.69 -20.51 -6.31
CA THR A 173 3.44 -19.76 -6.55
C THR A 173 3.58 -18.83 -7.76
N PHE A 174 4.71 -18.12 -7.89
CA PHE A 174 4.92 -17.25 -9.03
C PHE A 174 5.26 -18.01 -10.31
N GLU A 175 5.97 -19.13 -10.24
CA GLU A 175 6.20 -20.02 -11.39
C GLU A 175 4.89 -20.57 -11.95
N ASP A 176 4.00 -21.05 -11.07
CA ASP A 176 2.76 -21.73 -11.48
C ASP A 176 1.63 -20.77 -11.87
N PHE A 177 1.55 -19.58 -11.24
CA PHE A 177 0.35 -18.73 -11.27
C PHE A 177 0.56 -17.29 -11.72
N ASP A 178 1.79 -16.80 -11.94
CA ASP A 178 1.98 -15.41 -12.36
C ASP A 178 1.42 -15.11 -13.77
N LYS A 179 1.41 -16.12 -14.64
CA LYS A 179 0.89 -16.00 -16.01
C LYS A 179 -0.60 -16.31 -16.16
N VAL A 180 -1.30 -16.51 -15.05
CA VAL A 180 -2.74 -16.77 -14.99
C VAL A 180 -3.42 -15.59 -14.32
N SER A 181 -4.45 -15.03 -14.95
CA SER A 181 -5.27 -14.00 -14.31
C SER A 181 -6.23 -14.62 -13.27
N PHE A 182 -6.65 -13.80 -12.31
CA PHE A 182 -7.68 -14.24 -11.37
C PHE A 182 -8.98 -14.64 -12.11
N GLN A 183 -9.35 -13.93 -13.16
CA GLN A 183 -10.54 -14.27 -13.92
C GLN A 183 -10.43 -15.64 -14.59
N GLU A 184 -9.32 -15.92 -15.29
CA GLU A 184 -9.08 -17.23 -15.90
C GLU A 184 -9.09 -18.36 -14.85
N PHE A 185 -8.45 -18.15 -13.71
CA PHE A 185 -8.49 -19.11 -12.61
C PHE A 185 -9.91 -19.33 -12.08
N ALA A 186 -10.67 -18.26 -11.89
CA ALA A 186 -12.03 -18.30 -11.37
C ALA A 186 -12.99 -19.02 -12.35
N ASP A 187 -12.81 -18.80 -13.67
CA ASP A 187 -13.59 -19.45 -14.71
C ASP A 187 -13.26 -20.94 -14.80
N ASP A 188 -11.98 -21.30 -14.82
CA ASP A 188 -11.50 -22.69 -14.85
C ASP A 188 -11.84 -23.47 -13.57
N ALA A 189 -11.91 -22.79 -12.42
CA ALA A 189 -12.31 -23.36 -11.14
C ALA A 189 -13.85 -23.40 -10.96
N GLU A 190 -14.62 -22.84 -11.89
CA GLU A 190 -16.08 -22.65 -11.74
C GLU A 190 -16.42 -22.03 -10.38
N LEU A 191 -15.69 -20.97 -9.99
CA LEU A 191 -15.92 -20.32 -8.69
C LEU A 191 -17.34 -19.78 -8.61
N PRO A 192 -18.07 -20.03 -7.51
CA PRO A 192 -19.39 -19.44 -7.28
C PRO A 192 -19.34 -17.90 -7.27
N ASP A 193 -20.42 -17.25 -7.72
CA ASP A 193 -20.50 -15.78 -7.86
C ASP A 193 -20.21 -15.05 -6.54
N ASP A 194 -20.72 -15.55 -5.42
CA ASP A 194 -20.48 -15.01 -4.10
C ASP A 194 -18.98 -15.01 -3.71
N MET A 195 -18.24 -16.05 -4.12
CA MET A 195 -16.79 -16.07 -3.94
C MET A 195 -16.06 -15.18 -4.93
N ARG A 196 -16.47 -15.19 -6.20
CA ARG A 196 -15.90 -14.28 -7.21
C ARG A 196 -15.98 -12.85 -6.75
N LEU A 197 -17.12 -12.46 -6.14
CA LEU A 197 -17.33 -11.14 -5.60
C LEU A 197 -16.33 -10.81 -4.49
N MET A 198 -16.16 -11.71 -3.51
CA MET A 198 -15.19 -11.51 -2.43
C MET A 198 -13.77 -11.29 -3.00
N PHE A 199 -13.33 -12.14 -3.95
CA PHE A 199 -12.00 -12.02 -4.54
C PHE A 199 -11.89 -10.80 -5.49
N ASN A 200 -12.95 -10.42 -6.18
CA ASN A 200 -12.99 -9.20 -6.97
C ASN A 200 -12.80 -7.95 -6.09
N THR A 201 -13.40 -7.94 -4.89
CA THR A 201 -13.20 -6.86 -3.92
C THR A 201 -11.74 -6.78 -3.50
N PHE A 202 -11.07 -7.94 -3.30
CA PHE A 202 -9.64 -7.96 -3.01
C PHE A 202 -8.78 -7.52 -4.20
N SER A 203 -9.05 -8.01 -5.41
CA SER A 203 -8.27 -7.62 -6.58
C SER A 203 -8.35 -6.10 -6.82
N ARG A 204 -9.51 -5.51 -6.59
CA ARG A 204 -9.70 -4.06 -6.69
C ARG A 204 -8.94 -3.29 -5.62
N ALA A 205 -8.80 -3.82 -4.40
CA ALA A 205 -7.94 -3.22 -3.38
C ALA A 205 -6.46 -3.17 -3.79
N PHE A 206 -6.06 -3.89 -4.86
CA PHE A 206 -4.76 -3.77 -5.54
C PHE A 206 -4.85 -2.96 -6.83
N PHE A 207 -5.90 -2.20 -7.01
CA PHE A 207 -6.10 -1.28 -8.13
C PHE A 207 -6.09 -1.96 -9.51
N ALA A 208 -6.38 -3.26 -9.55
CA ALA A 208 -6.37 -4.06 -10.78
C ALA A 208 -7.72 -4.75 -11.03
N PRO A 209 -8.23 -4.75 -12.26
CA PRO A 209 -9.38 -5.55 -12.63
C PRO A 209 -9.02 -7.05 -12.65
N ALA A 210 -10.02 -7.92 -12.43
CA ALA A 210 -9.84 -9.36 -12.28
C ALA A 210 -9.11 -10.04 -13.47
N HIS A 211 -9.32 -9.55 -14.69
CA HIS A 211 -8.70 -10.08 -15.90
C HIS A 211 -7.23 -9.70 -16.09
N LYS A 212 -6.75 -8.69 -15.35
CA LYS A 212 -5.34 -8.27 -15.34
C LYS A 212 -4.58 -8.77 -14.12
N MET A 213 -5.26 -8.97 -12.99
CA MET A 213 -4.63 -9.34 -11.73
C MET A 213 -3.97 -10.71 -11.79
N SER A 214 -2.67 -10.79 -11.50
CA SER A 214 -1.94 -12.05 -11.39
C SER A 214 -2.50 -12.92 -10.26
N MET A 215 -2.79 -14.18 -10.56
CA MET A 215 -3.27 -15.13 -9.56
C MET A 215 -2.20 -15.40 -8.48
N ALA A 216 -0.92 -15.35 -8.81
CA ALA A 216 0.17 -15.49 -7.84
C ALA A 216 0.14 -14.38 -6.79
N GLU A 217 -0.08 -13.13 -7.21
CA GLU A 217 -0.21 -11.99 -6.31
C GLU A 217 -1.45 -12.13 -5.40
N LEU A 218 -2.55 -12.66 -5.93
CA LEU A 218 -3.75 -12.91 -5.14
C LEU A 218 -3.57 -14.02 -4.10
N ILE A 219 -2.86 -15.10 -4.45
CA ILE A 219 -2.50 -16.17 -3.50
C ILE A 219 -1.59 -15.60 -2.40
N LYS A 220 -0.58 -14.78 -2.74
CA LYS A 220 0.27 -14.09 -1.78
C LYS A 220 -0.55 -13.19 -0.86
N CYS A 221 -1.48 -12.41 -1.40
CA CYS A 221 -2.39 -11.56 -0.66
C CYS A 221 -3.23 -12.36 0.34
N PHE A 222 -3.84 -13.44 -0.13
CA PHE A 222 -4.66 -14.30 0.71
C PHE A 222 -3.83 -14.93 1.85
N HIS A 223 -2.63 -15.43 1.54
CA HIS A 223 -1.69 -15.90 2.55
C HIS A 223 -1.39 -14.82 3.59
N PHE A 224 -1.08 -13.59 3.15
CA PHE A 224 -0.67 -12.50 4.00
C PHE A 224 -1.79 -12.03 4.94
N TYR A 225 -2.99 -11.78 4.43
CA TYR A 225 -4.10 -11.22 5.23
C TYR A 225 -4.96 -12.27 5.94
N TYR A 226 -5.21 -13.42 5.33
CA TYR A 226 -6.16 -14.41 5.88
C TYR A 226 -5.52 -15.50 6.71
N LEU A 227 -4.27 -15.89 6.38
CA LEU A 227 -3.66 -17.10 6.92
C LEU A 227 -2.44 -16.85 7.80
N SER A 228 -1.98 -15.60 7.90
CA SER A 228 -0.69 -15.31 8.53
C SER A 228 -0.77 -14.55 9.85
N HIS A 229 -1.95 -14.19 10.32
CA HIS A 229 -2.12 -13.51 11.60
C HIS A 229 -3.54 -13.67 12.16
N ASP A 230 -3.69 -13.79 13.49
CA ASP A 230 -5.00 -13.91 14.13
C ASP A 230 -5.91 -12.68 13.92
N HIS A 231 -5.32 -11.52 13.69
CA HIS A 231 -6.01 -10.26 13.41
C HIS A 231 -5.81 -9.78 11.97
N GLY A 232 -5.62 -10.68 11.03
CA GLY A 232 -5.26 -10.35 9.65
C GLY A 232 -6.34 -9.59 8.87
N LEU A 233 -7.59 -9.70 9.28
CA LEU A 233 -8.73 -8.98 8.68
C LEU A 233 -9.15 -7.73 9.47
N ILE A 234 -8.51 -7.44 10.59
CA ILE A 234 -8.78 -6.28 11.42
C ILE A 234 -7.58 -5.37 11.38
N TYR A 235 -7.85 -4.10 11.19
CA TYR A 235 -6.83 -3.08 11.09
C TYR A 235 -7.01 -1.98 12.12
N ASP A 236 -5.98 -1.20 12.26
CA ASP A 236 -5.94 0.05 12.99
C ASP A 236 -5.94 1.20 11.97
N PHE A 237 -6.10 2.41 12.45
CA PHE A 237 -5.96 3.64 11.64
C PHE A 237 -5.18 4.68 12.44
N LEU A 238 -4.70 5.74 11.81
CA LEU A 238 -4.13 6.90 12.49
C LEU A 238 -5.26 7.89 12.81
N ASP A 239 -5.38 8.28 14.08
CA ASP A 239 -6.48 9.10 14.62
C ASP A 239 -6.37 10.59 14.24
N ASP A 240 -5.53 10.92 13.27
CA ASP A 240 -5.42 12.26 12.71
C ASP A 240 -4.85 12.20 11.28
N ASP A 241 -4.92 13.35 10.57
CA ASP A 241 -4.34 13.46 9.23
C ASP A 241 -2.88 12.98 9.18
N TYR A 242 -2.48 12.40 8.05
CA TYR A 242 -1.16 11.79 7.91
C TYR A 242 -0.01 12.79 8.00
N LYS A 243 -0.23 14.08 7.66
CA LYS A 243 0.77 15.11 7.89
C LYS A 243 1.12 15.18 9.36
N ILE A 244 0.10 15.27 10.22
CA ILE A 244 0.25 15.43 11.69
C ILE A 244 0.71 14.12 12.35
N SER A 245 0.09 13.01 11.97
CA SER A 245 0.24 11.73 12.67
C SER A 245 1.43 10.89 12.21
N LEU A 246 1.95 11.13 10.99
CA LEU A 246 3.01 10.32 10.39
C LEU A 246 4.15 11.14 9.80
N LEU A 247 3.83 12.12 8.92
CA LEU A 247 4.86 12.75 8.08
C LEU A 247 5.68 13.79 8.84
N ASP A 248 5.05 14.65 9.64
CA ASP A 248 5.76 15.59 10.51
C ASP A 248 6.66 14.86 11.52
N PRO A 249 6.21 13.79 12.23
CA PRO A 249 7.09 12.96 13.05
C PRO A 249 8.28 12.35 12.30
N CYS A 250 8.09 11.88 11.07
CA CYS A 250 9.19 11.39 10.23
C CYS A 250 10.17 12.49 9.86
N GLN A 251 9.65 13.65 9.46
CA GLN A 251 10.45 14.82 9.09
C GLN A 251 11.27 15.32 10.27
N GLU A 252 10.65 15.52 11.44
CA GLU A 252 11.32 15.93 12.66
C GLU A 252 12.43 14.95 13.06
N TYR A 253 12.13 13.65 12.97
CA TYR A 253 13.08 12.59 13.30
C TYR A 253 14.32 12.63 12.40
N LEU A 254 14.13 12.83 11.09
CA LEU A 254 15.19 12.92 10.09
C LEU A 254 16.02 14.19 10.25
N LEU A 255 15.37 15.36 10.39
CA LEU A 255 16.05 16.64 10.58
C LEU A 255 16.90 16.67 11.86
N ALA A 256 16.40 16.09 12.95
CA ALA A 256 17.17 15.95 14.21
C ALA A 256 18.44 15.11 14.06
N ARG A 257 18.56 14.30 12.99
CA ARG A 257 19.72 13.48 12.65
C ARG A 257 20.59 14.07 11.56
N GLY A 258 20.28 15.30 11.12
CA GLY A 258 21.03 16.03 10.11
C GLY A 258 20.71 15.64 8.67
N ALA A 259 19.66 14.86 8.43
CA ALA A 259 19.20 14.58 7.08
C ALA A 259 18.71 15.87 6.39
N LYS A 260 18.87 15.93 5.08
CA LYS A 260 18.42 17.06 4.25
C LYS A 260 17.21 16.60 3.42
N ILE A 261 16.13 17.35 3.53
CA ILE A 261 14.88 17.09 2.82
C ILE A 261 14.67 18.22 1.82
N ARG A 262 14.49 17.86 0.55
CA ARG A 262 14.35 18.77 -0.59
C ARG A 262 13.03 18.49 -1.27
N LEU A 263 12.03 19.25 -0.88
CA LEU A 263 10.70 19.24 -1.49
C LEU A 263 10.72 20.07 -2.79
N GLY A 264 9.86 19.73 -3.75
CA GLY A 264 9.82 20.37 -5.06
C GLY A 264 11.02 20.05 -5.96
N GLU A 265 11.95 19.18 -5.50
CA GLU A 265 13.15 18.81 -6.23
C GLU A 265 13.06 17.37 -6.79
N GLY A 266 12.40 17.22 -7.95
CA GLY A 266 12.36 15.94 -8.68
C GLY A 266 13.75 15.56 -9.23
N VAL A 267 13.96 14.26 -9.44
CA VAL A 267 15.14 13.70 -10.11
C VAL A 267 14.71 13.14 -11.45
N ASP A 268 15.37 13.57 -12.53
CA ASP A 268 15.03 13.10 -13.88
C ASP A 268 15.90 11.92 -14.34
N SER A 269 17.16 11.86 -13.92
CA SER A 269 18.09 10.79 -14.29
C SER A 269 19.15 10.56 -13.22
N LEU A 270 19.77 9.37 -13.29
CA LEU A 270 20.91 8.97 -12.47
C LEU A 270 22.10 8.73 -13.38
N GLU A 271 23.14 9.51 -13.20
CA GLU A 271 24.41 9.33 -13.91
C GLU A 271 25.52 8.92 -12.92
N ARG A 272 26.65 8.44 -13.42
CA ARG A 272 27.77 8.06 -12.59
C ARG A 272 29.08 8.61 -13.16
N GLU A 273 29.78 9.34 -12.32
CA GLU A 273 31.11 9.85 -12.62
C GLU A 273 32.14 9.24 -11.68
N GLN A 274 33.15 8.61 -12.22
CA GLN A 274 34.12 7.85 -11.44
C GLN A 274 33.42 6.80 -10.57
N ASP A 275 33.52 6.91 -9.24
CA ASP A 275 32.92 5.98 -8.28
C ASP A 275 31.70 6.55 -7.54
N ARG A 276 31.18 7.71 -7.99
CA ARG A 276 30.05 8.40 -7.34
C ARG A 276 28.87 8.59 -8.29
N TRP A 277 27.69 8.51 -7.72
CA TRP A 277 26.44 8.81 -8.42
C TRP A 277 26.25 10.32 -8.54
N LEU A 278 25.75 10.76 -9.66
CA LEU A 278 25.29 12.13 -9.91
C LEU A 278 23.78 12.16 -9.85
N VAL A 279 23.24 12.95 -8.92
CA VAL A 279 21.80 13.21 -8.74
C VAL A 279 21.61 14.73 -8.73
N ASN A 280 20.89 15.28 -9.69
CA ASN A 280 20.71 16.73 -9.87
C ASN A 280 22.03 17.51 -9.85
N GLY A 281 23.13 16.94 -10.42
CA GLY A 281 24.45 17.57 -10.46
C GLY A 281 25.29 17.44 -9.19
N GLU A 282 24.76 16.86 -8.12
CA GLU A 282 25.48 16.59 -6.88
C GLU A 282 25.99 15.15 -6.82
N ARG A 283 27.12 14.94 -6.13
CA ARG A 283 27.77 13.63 -6.04
C ARG A 283 27.45 12.91 -4.73
N PHE A 284 26.96 11.66 -4.86
CA PHE A 284 26.63 10.77 -3.75
C PHE A 284 27.39 9.45 -3.83
N ASP A 285 27.75 8.89 -2.68
CA ASP A 285 28.38 7.58 -2.59
C ASP A 285 27.40 6.46 -2.93
N LYS A 286 26.12 6.62 -2.52
CA LYS A 286 25.03 5.66 -2.70
C LYS A 286 23.74 6.37 -3.14
N VAL A 287 22.86 5.60 -3.81
CA VAL A 287 21.51 6.05 -4.19
C VAL A 287 20.49 4.98 -3.83
N ILE A 288 19.37 5.40 -3.26
CA ILE A 288 18.17 4.58 -3.15
C ILE A 288 17.10 5.20 -4.04
N LEU A 289 16.71 4.48 -5.11
CA LEU A 289 15.62 4.87 -5.99
C LEU A 289 14.30 4.34 -5.38
N ALA A 290 13.54 5.23 -4.75
CA ALA A 290 12.34 4.94 -3.97
C ALA A 290 11.10 5.71 -4.47
N SER A 291 11.13 6.18 -5.72
CA SER A 291 9.97 6.79 -6.37
C SER A 291 8.89 5.75 -6.70
N ASP A 292 7.71 6.23 -7.07
CA ASP A 292 6.64 5.37 -7.60
C ASP A 292 7.11 4.66 -8.89
N VAL A 293 6.30 3.72 -9.35
CA VAL A 293 6.64 2.90 -10.53
C VAL A 293 6.83 3.74 -11.79
N VAL A 294 6.01 4.78 -11.98
CA VAL A 294 6.07 5.68 -13.15
C VAL A 294 7.34 6.54 -13.09
N GLY A 295 7.58 7.16 -11.93
CA GLY A 295 8.79 7.95 -11.71
C GLY A 295 10.06 7.13 -11.86
N THR A 296 10.07 5.89 -11.33
CA THR A 296 11.20 4.97 -11.45
C THR A 296 11.46 4.61 -12.91
N ALA A 297 10.45 4.19 -13.67
CA ALA A 297 10.60 3.85 -15.07
C ALA A 297 11.17 5.03 -15.87
N LYS A 298 10.63 6.23 -15.66
CA LYS A 298 11.10 7.46 -16.32
C LYS A 298 12.56 7.80 -15.98
N ILE A 299 12.94 7.75 -14.70
CA ILE A 299 14.30 8.04 -14.25
C ILE A 299 15.28 7.04 -14.86
N VAL A 300 14.95 5.75 -14.86
CA VAL A 300 15.82 4.71 -15.43
C VAL A 300 15.93 4.87 -16.94
N GLU A 301 14.82 5.12 -17.66
CA GLU A 301 14.79 5.36 -19.09
C GLU A 301 15.74 6.50 -19.50
N GLN A 302 15.76 7.59 -18.71
CA GLN A 302 16.60 8.76 -18.99
C GLN A 302 18.05 8.62 -18.51
N SER A 303 18.39 7.55 -17.79
CA SER A 303 19.72 7.33 -17.20
C SER A 303 20.68 6.66 -18.16
N SER A 304 21.47 7.45 -18.88
CA SER A 304 22.37 6.94 -19.92
C SER A 304 23.48 6.03 -19.38
N TYR A 305 23.94 6.24 -18.17
CA TYR A 305 24.90 5.35 -17.51
C TYR A 305 24.29 3.95 -17.31
N ILE A 306 23.06 3.88 -16.81
CA ILE A 306 22.35 2.61 -16.55
C ILE A 306 22.17 1.84 -17.86
N ALA A 307 21.68 2.50 -18.92
CA ALA A 307 21.50 1.90 -20.24
C ALA A 307 22.80 1.29 -20.82
N ARG A 308 23.93 1.98 -20.64
CA ARG A 308 25.25 1.47 -21.09
C ARG A 308 25.80 0.35 -20.23
N ARG A 309 25.50 0.38 -18.92
CA ARG A 309 26.07 -0.58 -17.96
C ARG A 309 25.33 -1.91 -17.95
N ASP A 310 24.01 -1.89 -18.07
CA ASP A 310 23.14 -3.07 -18.10
C ASP A 310 21.87 -2.78 -18.90
N ALA A 311 21.93 -3.04 -20.20
CA ALA A 311 20.84 -2.76 -21.13
C ALA A 311 19.59 -3.62 -20.85
N ASP A 312 19.77 -4.86 -20.38
CA ASP A 312 18.66 -5.77 -20.10
C ASP A 312 17.91 -5.33 -18.84
N TRP A 313 18.64 -4.97 -17.79
CA TRP A 313 18.04 -4.43 -16.57
C TRP A 313 17.36 -3.07 -16.83
N HIS A 314 18.00 -2.19 -17.59
CA HIS A 314 17.43 -0.93 -18.04
C HIS A 314 16.09 -1.15 -18.75
N ALA A 315 16.06 -2.05 -19.75
CA ALA A 315 14.83 -2.34 -20.49
C ALA A 315 13.72 -2.90 -19.60
N LYS A 316 14.05 -3.79 -18.65
CA LYS A 316 13.08 -4.36 -17.71
C LYS A 316 12.45 -3.30 -16.81
N VAL A 317 13.27 -2.44 -16.22
CA VAL A 317 12.78 -1.42 -15.27
C VAL A 317 12.06 -0.29 -16.00
N SER A 318 12.51 0.10 -17.19
CA SER A 318 11.80 1.09 -18.02
C SER A 318 10.45 0.58 -18.55
N ALA A 319 10.25 -0.73 -18.59
CA ALA A 319 8.98 -1.36 -18.99
C ALA A 319 7.98 -1.52 -17.82
N LEU A 320 8.33 -1.09 -16.60
CA LEU A 320 7.37 -1.10 -15.48
C LEU A 320 6.25 -0.10 -15.76
N GLU A 321 5.04 -0.54 -15.49
CA GLU A 321 3.84 0.26 -15.75
C GLU A 321 2.95 0.38 -14.52
N PRO A 322 2.12 1.43 -14.44
CA PRO A 322 1.09 1.55 -13.43
C PRO A 322 -0.10 0.64 -13.78
N THR A 323 -0.88 0.30 -12.76
CA THR A 323 -2.19 -0.33 -12.91
C THR A 323 -3.24 0.69 -13.37
N ASN A 324 -4.54 0.35 -13.33
CA ASN A 324 -5.61 1.27 -13.70
C ASN A 324 -5.57 2.57 -12.87
N ARG A 325 -6.11 3.64 -13.43
CA ARG A 325 -6.36 4.87 -12.67
C ARG A 325 -7.23 4.58 -11.46
N TYR A 326 -7.06 5.34 -10.39
CA TYR A 326 -7.96 5.36 -9.26
C TYR A 326 -8.41 6.77 -8.95
N SER A 327 -9.54 6.89 -8.28
CA SER A 327 -10.09 8.18 -7.89
C SER A 327 -10.47 8.18 -6.41
N VAL A 328 -10.20 9.32 -5.79
CA VAL A 328 -10.64 9.65 -4.43
C VAL A 328 -11.39 10.97 -4.51
N LEU A 329 -12.65 10.96 -4.08
CA LEU A 329 -13.52 12.13 -4.04
C LEU A 329 -13.86 12.43 -2.58
N ARG A 330 -13.26 13.50 -2.01
CA ARG A 330 -13.57 14.01 -0.68
C ARG A 330 -14.63 15.08 -0.77
N LEU A 331 -15.63 15.01 0.10
CA LEU A 331 -16.80 15.87 0.12
C LEU A 331 -17.01 16.44 1.52
N TRP A 332 -17.27 17.74 1.62
CA TRP A 332 -17.75 18.41 2.82
C TRP A 332 -19.23 18.71 2.61
N VAL A 333 -20.10 18.09 3.41
CA VAL A 333 -21.56 18.09 3.23
C VAL A 333 -22.30 18.56 4.46
N ASP A 334 -23.50 19.12 4.29
CA ASP A 334 -24.34 19.65 5.37
C ASP A 334 -24.99 18.57 6.27
N LYS A 335 -24.86 17.29 5.89
CA LYS A 335 -25.61 16.20 6.53
C LYS A 335 -24.69 15.02 6.83
N ASP A 336 -24.77 14.46 8.06
CA ASP A 336 -24.09 13.22 8.43
C ASP A 336 -24.96 11.99 8.16
N LEU A 337 -24.33 10.86 8.03
CA LEU A 337 -24.93 9.52 8.06
C LEU A 337 -25.33 9.16 9.51
N ASP A 338 -26.18 8.12 9.64
CA ASP A 338 -26.60 7.61 10.96
C ASP A 338 -25.37 7.44 11.88
N PRO A 339 -25.35 8.06 13.07
CA PRO A 339 -24.22 8.02 13.99
C PRO A 339 -23.82 6.61 14.45
N ASP A 340 -24.74 5.65 14.40
CA ASP A 340 -24.48 4.25 14.78
C ASP A 340 -23.71 3.47 13.71
N LEU A 341 -23.53 4.05 12.51
CA LEU A 341 -22.75 3.44 11.43
C LEU A 341 -21.24 3.59 11.66
N PRO A 342 -20.43 2.60 11.26
CA PRO A 342 -18.97 2.70 11.36
C PRO A 342 -18.39 3.76 10.44
N GLY A 343 -17.12 4.11 10.65
CA GLY A 343 -16.39 5.08 9.84
C GLY A 343 -15.97 4.60 8.45
N PHE A 344 -16.07 3.29 8.16
CA PHE A 344 -15.59 2.74 6.90
C PHE A 344 -16.50 1.64 6.33
N PHE A 345 -16.72 1.70 5.03
CA PHE A 345 -17.53 0.75 4.28
C PHE A 345 -16.79 0.28 3.02
N ILE A 346 -16.91 -1.01 2.72
CA ILE A 346 -16.55 -1.61 1.44
C ILE A 346 -17.86 -1.91 0.71
N THR A 347 -17.95 -1.59 -0.58
CA THR A 347 -19.17 -1.87 -1.36
C THR A 347 -18.98 -3.07 -2.28
N GLU A 348 -20.09 -3.71 -2.59
CA GLU A 348 -20.16 -4.64 -3.72
C GLU A 348 -20.24 -3.90 -5.05
N ARG A 349 -19.41 -2.94 -5.26
CA ARG A 349 -19.29 -2.10 -6.47
C ARG A 349 -20.23 -2.51 -7.62
N ASP A 350 -21.05 -1.60 -8.05
CA ASP A 350 -21.81 -1.78 -9.30
C ASP A 350 -20.97 -1.33 -10.51
N ARG A 351 -20.47 -0.10 -10.48
CA ARG A 351 -19.66 0.49 -11.55
C ARG A 351 -18.35 1.10 -11.05
N LEU A 352 -18.39 1.94 -10.03
CA LEU A 352 -17.25 2.77 -9.61
C LEU A 352 -16.94 2.71 -8.12
N LEU A 353 -17.95 2.78 -7.25
CA LEU A 353 -17.74 2.98 -5.81
C LEU A 353 -17.24 1.71 -5.12
N ASP A 354 -16.00 1.69 -4.68
CA ASP A 354 -15.39 0.58 -3.97
C ASP A 354 -15.46 0.74 -2.45
N SER A 355 -15.33 1.96 -1.92
CA SER A 355 -15.43 2.20 -0.48
C SER A 355 -15.91 3.61 -0.16
N VAL A 356 -16.41 3.77 1.07
CA VAL A 356 -16.82 5.04 1.67
C VAL A 356 -16.16 5.17 3.02
N SER A 357 -15.53 6.31 3.27
CA SER A 357 -15.00 6.70 4.59
C SER A 357 -15.75 7.89 5.13
N ILE A 358 -16.02 7.90 6.44
CA ILE A 358 -16.60 9.03 7.18
C ILE A 358 -15.50 9.60 8.06
N PHE A 359 -14.85 10.66 7.61
CA PHE A 359 -13.56 11.10 8.13
C PHE A 359 -13.64 11.65 9.56
N GLN A 360 -14.71 12.34 9.94
CA GLN A 360 -14.88 12.78 11.33
C GLN A 360 -14.98 11.62 12.34
N ARG A 361 -15.19 10.38 11.87
CA ARG A 361 -15.13 9.17 12.72
C ARG A 361 -13.75 8.55 12.82
N LEU A 362 -12.81 9.03 11.98
CA LEU A 362 -11.47 8.47 11.83
C LEU A 362 -10.36 9.47 12.16
N GLU A 363 -10.53 10.77 11.87
CA GLU A 363 -9.51 11.80 12.03
C GLU A 363 -9.91 12.88 13.04
N ALA A 364 -8.99 13.32 13.88
CA ALA A 364 -9.23 14.38 14.85
C ALA A 364 -9.48 15.73 14.18
N SER A 365 -8.65 16.12 13.23
CA SER A 365 -8.81 17.36 12.44
C SER A 365 -10.16 17.41 11.71
N SER A 366 -10.60 16.30 11.15
CA SER A 366 -11.92 16.21 10.51
C SER A 366 -13.08 16.31 11.52
N ARG A 367 -12.91 15.79 12.75
CA ARG A 367 -13.90 15.96 13.84
C ARG A 367 -14.00 17.42 14.25
N GLU A 368 -12.87 18.10 14.46
CA GLU A 368 -12.83 19.51 14.82
C GLU A 368 -13.55 20.37 13.78
N TRP A 369 -13.29 20.13 12.48
CA TRP A 369 -13.99 20.82 11.40
C TRP A 369 -15.52 20.62 11.46
N VAL A 370 -15.98 19.38 11.63
CA VAL A 370 -17.42 19.06 11.72
C VAL A 370 -18.05 19.63 12.99
N ASP A 371 -17.33 19.65 14.12
CA ASP A 371 -17.82 20.29 15.37
C ASP A 371 -18.03 21.79 15.20
N GLU A 372 -17.25 22.45 14.35
CA GLU A 372 -17.37 23.89 14.07
C GLU A 372 -18.45 24.20 13.02
N HIS A 373 -18.50 23.42 11.92
CA HIS A 373 -19.34 23.71 10.75
C HIS A 373 -20.61 22.86 10.63
N GLY A 374 -20.66 21.75 11.35
CA GLY A 374 -21.72 20.74 11.24
C GLY A 374 -21.50 19.80 10.01
N GLY A 375 -22.49 18.96 9.75
CA GLY A 375 -22.48 18.06 8.59
C GLY A 375 -21.54 16.88 8.69
N ALA A 376 -20.85 16.56 7.60
CA ALA A 376 -19.91 15.45 7.54
C ALA A 376 -18.80 15.67 6.49
N ILE A 377 -17.67 14.98 6.69
CA ILE A 377 -16.62 14.83 5.69
C ILE A 377 -16.64 13.38 5.21
N LEU A 378 -16.96 13.18 3.93
CA LEU A 378 -17.07 11.88 3.29
C LEU A 378 -15.97 11.70 2.26
N GLU A 379 -15.51 10.46 2.09
CA GLU A 379 -14.58 10.12 1.03
C GLU A 379 -15.04 8.90 0.26
N LEU A 380 -15.18 9.03 -1.05
CA LEU A 380 -15.65 8.02 -1.98
C LEU A 380 -14.48 7.54 -2.83
N HIS A 381 -14.24 6.24 -2.86
CA HIS A 381 -13.10 5.66 -3.58
C HIS A 381 -13.53 4.81 -4.76
N CYS A 382 -12.82 5.00 -5.88
CA CYS A 382 -12.75 4.04 -6.98
C CYS A 382 -11.32 3.54 -7.12
N TYR A 383 -11.05 2.30 -6.75
CA TYR A 383 -9.69 1.74 -6.73
C TYR A 383 -9.17 1.37 -8.13
N ALA A 384 -10.05 1.03 -9.06
CA ALA A 384 -9.68 0.76 -10.45
C ALA A 384 -10.76 1.35 -11.36
N VAL A 385 -10.50 2.53 -11.89
CA VAL A 385 -11.40 3.17 -12.86
C VAL A 385 -11.45 2.32 -14.12
N PRO A 386 -12.66 1.94 -14.60
CA PRO A 386 -12.80 1.23 -15.88
C PRO A 386 -12.16 2.01 -17.01
N GLU A 387 -11.52 1.31 -17.94
CA GLU A 387 -10.75 1.93 -19.03
C GLU A 387 -11.62 2.75 -20.01
N GLU A 388 -12.89 2.39 -20.10
CA GLU A 388 -13.87 3.11 -20.93
C GLU A 388 -14.31 4.45 -20.34
N ILE A 389 -13.99 4.75 -19.10
CA ILE A 389 -14.32 6.02 -18.44
C ILE A 389 -13.08 6.93 -18.48
N GLU A 390 -13.12 7.98 -19.29
CA GLU A 390 -11.98 8.88 -19.47
C GLU A 390 -12.10 10.16 -18.63
N GLY A 391 -13.31 10.70 -18.51
CA GLY A 391 -13.58 12.01 -17.89
C GLY A 391 -13.62 11.96 -16.37
N GLU A 392 -13.01 12.95 -15.70
CA GLU A 392 -13.05 13.07 -14.25
C GLU A 392 -14.45 13.37 -13.73
N GLU A 393 -15.24 14.17 -14.47
CA GLU A 393 -16.63 14.46 -14.13
C GLU A 393 -17.53 13.22 -14.24
N GLU A 394 -17.27 12.32 -15.22
CA GLU A 394 -18.00 11.05 -15.31
C GLU A 394 -17.69 10.14 -14.11
N ILE A 395 -16.43 10.13 -13.64
CA ILE A 395 -16.03 9.41 -12.43
C ILE A 395 -16.75 9.98 -11.22
N ARG A 396 -16.72 11.31 -11.07
CA ARG A 396 -17.37 12.03 -9.97
C ARG A 396 -18.86 11.71 -9.89
N GLN A 397 -19.57 11.89 -10.99
CA GLN A 397 -21.02 11.62 -11.05
C GLN A 397 -21.35 10.15 -10.76
N GLY A 398 -20.60 9.23 -11.34
CA GLY A 398 -20.80 7.80 -11.08
C GLY A 398 -20.55 7.42 -9.61
N LEU A 399 -19.56 8.00 -8.94
CA LEU A 399 -19.34 7.81 -7.51
C LEU A 399 -20.50 8.32 -6.67
N LEU A 400 -21.01 9.53 -6.96
CA LEU A 400 -22.16 10.10 -6.24
C LEU A 400 -23.45 9.30 -6.47
N GLU A 401 -23.74 8.89 -7.71
CA GLU A 401 -24.91 8.08 -8.03
C GLU A 401 -24.91 6.74 -7.28
N GLU A 402 -23.75 6.06 -7.22
CA GLU A 402 -23.63 4.82 -6.46
C GLU A 402 -23.71 5.06 -4.96
N PHE A 403 -23.09 6.12 -4.44
CA PHE A 403 -23.19 6.51 -3.04
C PHE A 403 -24.65 6.72 -2.63
N TRP A 404 -25.43 7.49 -3.40
CA TRP A 404 -26.84 7.71 -3.11
C TRP A 404 -27.74 6.47 -3.26
N ARG A 405 -27.26 5.43 -3.93
CA ARG A 405 -27.93 4.13 -3.96
C ARG A 405 -27.76 3.38 -2.66
N TYR A 406 -26.58 3.40 -2.08
CA TYR A 406 -26.27 2.76 -0.80
C TYR A 406 -26.81 3.57 0.39
N PHE A 407 -26.87 4.89 0.26
CA PHE A 407 -27.30 5.85 1.27
C PHE A 407 -28.35 6.82 0.68
N PRO A 408 -29.58 6.33 0.40
CA PRO A 408 -30.61 7.16 -0.24
C PRO A 408 -31.02 8.38 0.60
N GLU A 409 -30.83 8.33 1.92
CA GLU A 409 -31.04 9.46 2.82
C GLU A 409 -30.11 10.65 2.56
N MET A 410 -28.97 10.42 1.89
CA MET A 410 -28.00 11.45 1.55
C MET A 410 -28.25 12.09 0.17
N ARG A 411 -29.32 11.72 -0.53
CA ARG A 411 -29.60 12.23 -1.88
C ARG A 411 -29.87 13.74 -1.91
N GLU A 412 -30.38 14.29 -0.83
CA GLU A 412 -30.66 15.73 -0.69
C GLU A 412 -29.57 16.48 0.08
N MET A 413 -28.39 15.88 0.28
CA MET A 413 -27.26 16.57 0.89
C MET A 413 -26.80 17.73 0.02
N VAL A 414 -26.41 18.81 0.65
CA VAL A 414 -25.73 19.93 -0.01
C VAL A 414 -24.22 19.68 0.09
N ILE A 415 -23.55 19.67 -1.04
CA ILE A 415 -22.08 19.59 -1.10
C ILE A 415 -21.58 21.02 -1.02
N HIS A 416 -20.92 21.40 0.09
CA HIS A 416 -20.33 22.72 0.27
C HIS A 416 -18.99 22.82 -0.46
N HIS A 417 -18.15 21.78 -0.30
CA HIS A 417 -16.84 21.70 -0.95
C HIS A 417 -16.56 20.29 -1.40
N GLU A 418 -15.72 20.15 -2.42
CA GLU A 418 -15.24 18.86 -2.89
C GLU A 418 -13.79 18.95 -3.37
N HIS A 419 -13.08 17.85 -3.18
CA HIS A 419 -11.73 17.68 -3.70
C HIS A 419 -11.61 16.31 -4.36
N GLN A 420 -11.45 16.30 -5.69
CA GLN A 420 -11.28 15.06 -6.45
C GLN A 420 -9.82 14.87 -6.86
N GLN A 421 -9.34 13.66 -6.69
CA GLN A 421 -8.05 13.19 -7.17
C GLN A 421 -8.29 12.04 -8.14
N VAL A 422 -7.68 12.11 -9.33
CA VAL A 422 -7.59 10.99 -10.27
C VAL A 422 -6.11 10.75 -10.55
N ARG A 423 -5.60 9.56 -10.18
CA ARG A 423 -4.17 9.26 -10.26
C ARG A 423 -3.90 7.95 -10.99
N HIS A 424 -2.69 7.84 -11.52
CA HIS A 424 -2.23 6.69 -12.31
C HIS A 424 -0.77 6.38 -11.97
N ASP A 425 -0.51 6.03 -10.72
CA ASP A 425 0.84 5.86 -10.18
C ASP A 425 1.00 4.63 -9.28
N PHE A 426 -0.04 3.78 -9.20
CA PHE A 426 0.00 2.54 -8.45
C PHE A 426 0.65 1.43 -9.27
N ALA A 427 1.51 0.61 -8.66
CA ALA A 427 2.21 -0.46 -9.38
C ALA A 427 1.26 -1.53 -9.91
N ALA A 428 1.48 -1.98 -11.15
CA ALA A 428 0.76 -3.09 -11.71
C ALA A 428 1.23 -4.42 -11.11
N PHE A 429 0.28 -5.17 -10.57
CA PHE A 429 0.45 -6.56 -10.16
C PHE A 429 -0.23 -7.49 -11.17
N HIS A 430 -0.04 -7.15 -12.44
CA HIS A 430 -0.68 -7.81 -13.57
C HIS A 430 0.02 -9.13 -13.91
N VAL A 431 -0.68 -9.93 -14.72
CA VAL A 431 -0.18 -11.18 -15.28
C VAL A 431 1.18 -10.97 -15.95
N GLY A 432 2.19 -11.74 -15.57
CA GLY A 432 3.54 -11.71 -16.12
C GLY A 432 4.43 -10.55 -15.65
N MET A 433 3.90 -9.60 -14.86
CA MET A 433 4.72 -8.46 -14.39
C MET A 433 5.81 -8.86 -13.40
N TRP A 434 5.70 -10.02 -12.77
CA TRP A 434 6.75 -10.50 -11.87
C TRP A 434 8.13 -10.60 -12.53
N GLU A 435 8.19 -10.97 -13.78
CA GLU A 435 9.47 -11.10 -14.53
C GLU A 435 10.19 -9.74 -14.67
N HIS A 436 9.44 -8.65 -14.79
CA HIS A 436 9.98 -7.29 -15.01
C HIS A 436 10.36 -6.57 -13.71
N ARG A 437 9.78 -6.97 -12.59
CA ARG A 437 10.06 -6.33 -11.30
C ARG A 437 11.49 -6.62 -10.85
N PRO A 438 12.29 -5.59 -10.53
CA PRO A 438 13.65 -5.77 -10.03
C PRO A 438 13.65 -6.16 -8.54
N GLU A 439 14.77 -6.69 -8.07
CA GLU A 439 15.05 -6.86 -6.65
C GLU A 439 15.55 -5.55 -6.04
N THR A 440 15.61 -5.49 -4.69
CA THR A 440 16.12 -4.32 -3.95
C THR A 440 17.56 -3.99 -4.32
N ARG A 441 18.42 -4.99 -4.56
CA ARG A 441 19.80 -4.78 -5.02
C ARG A 441 19.86 -4.81 -6.53
N SER A 442 20.51 -3.80 -7.10
CA SER A 442 20.95 -3.85 -8.49
C SER A 442 22.40 -4.34 -8.58
N ASP A 443 22.83 -4.77 -9.76
CA ASP A 443 24.24 -5.10 -10.04
C ASP A 443 25.09 -3.84 -10.21
N MET A 444 24.51 -2.66 -10.08
CA MET A 444 25.21 -1.39 -10.13
C MET A 444 25.68 -0.97 -8.72
N PRO A 445 27.00 -0.78 -8.53
CA PRO A 445 27.55 -0.48 -7.21
C PRO A 445 26.89 0.74 -6.56
N GLY A 446 26.32 0.56 -5.35
CA GLY A 446 25.73 1.62 -4.57
C GLY A 446 24.35 2.10 -5.04
N LEU A 447 23.70 1.41 -5.99
CA LEU A 447 22.31 1.67 -6.37
C LEU A 447 21.38 0.60 -5.78
N MET A 448 20.44 1.03 -4.96
CA MET A 448 19.38 0.20 -4.39
C MET A 448 18.02 0.70 -4.86
N LEU A 449 17.04 -0.20 -4.87
CA LEU A 449 15.64 0.10 -5.21
C LEU A 449 14.74 -0.20 -4.03
N ALA A 450 13.74 0.65 -3.84
CA ALA A 450 12.73 0.47 -2.81
C ALA A 450 11.35 0.92 -3.33
N GLY A 451 10.32 0.23 -2.89
CA GLY A 451 8.92 0.47 -3.28
C GLY A 451 8.13 -0.82 -3.15
N ASP A 452 6.81 -0.72 -3.11
CA ASP A 452 5.90 -1.87 -3.10
C ASP A 452 5.96 -2.70 -4.40
N TRP A 453 6.48 -2.12 -5.46
CA TRP A 453 6.70 -2.72 -6.78
C TRP A 453 7.98 -3.58 -6.89
N VAL A 454 8.89 -3.52 -5.93
CA VAL A 454 10.13 -4.32 -5.91
C VAL A 454 9.82 -5.78 -5.58
N LYS A 455 10.59 -6.74 -6.15
CA LYS A 455 10.53 -8.15 -5.75
C LYS A 455 11.07 -8.33 -4.35
N LEU A 456 10.19 -8.58 -3.39
CA LEU A 456 10.61 -8.85 -2.01
C LEU A 456 10.89 -10.35 -1.81
N PRO A 457 11.92 -10.70 -1.00
CA PRO A 457 12.19 -12.08 -0.65
C PRO A 457 11.19 -12.67 0.34
N TYR A 458 10.35 -11.82 0.94
CA TYR A 458 9.40 -12.17 2.00
C TYR A 458 7.99 -11.72 1.62
N PRO A 459 6.94 -12.43 2.06
CA PRO A 459 5.57 -12.01 1.79
C PRO A 459 5.26 -10.71 2.53
N ALA A 460 4.96 -9.69 1.77
CA ALA A 460 4.48 -8.39 2.25
C ALA A 460 3.61 -7.74 1.16
N MET A 461 2.71 -6.86 1.58
CA MET A 461 1.75 -6.20 0.71
C MET A 461 1.66 -4.71 1.03
N LEU A 462 1.37 -3.89 0.01
CA LEU A 462 1.06 -2.47 0.13
C LEU A 462 2.06 -1.68 1.01
N MET A 463 1.59 -0.98 2.05
CA MET A 463 2.44 -0.17 2.94
C MET A 463 3.52 -0.99 3.65
N GLU A 464 3.24 -2.24 4.02
CA GLU A 464 4.27 -3.11 4.62
C GLU A 464 5.34 -3.49 3.58
N ALA A 465 4.94 -3.74 2.32
CA ALA A 465 5.88 -4.00 1.24
C ALA A 465 6.78 -2.77 0.98
N ALA A 466 6.20 -1.58 0.96
CA ALA A 466 6.95 -0.33 0.82
C ALA A 466 7.96 -0.16 1.98
N SER A 467 7.51 -0.26 3.24
CA SER A 467 8.39 -0.12 4.41
C SER A 467 9.47 -1.20 4.48
N MET A 468 9.12 -2.45 4.21
CA MET A 468 10.07 -3.57 4.17
C MET A 468 11.12 -3.36 3.07
N SER A 469 10.72 -2.90 1.88
CA SER A 469 11.65 -2.65 0.77
C SER A 469 12.67 -1.57 1.13
N GLY A 470 12.23 -0.49 1.77
CA GLY A 470 13.10 0.57 2.27
C GLY A 470 14.11 0.07 3.30
N LEU A 471 13.64 -0.72 4.27
CA LEU A 471 14.51 -1.36 5.28
C LEU A 471 15.52 -2.32 4.64
N LEU A 472 15.10 -3.10 3.63
CA LEU A 472 16.01 -3.98 2.89
C LEU A 472 17.03 -3.20 2.06
N ALA A 473 16.66 -2.06 1.48
CA ALA A 473 17.58 -1.17 0.77
C ALA A 473 18.63 -0.58 1.73
N ALA A 474 18.20 -0.11 2.90
CA ALA A 474 19.12 0.35 3.94
C ALA A 474 20.06 -0.78 4.40
N ASN A 475 19.53 -1.98 4.66
CA ASN A 475 20.34 -3.13 5.04
C ASN A 475 21.34 -3.57 3.97
N ALA A 476 20.98 -3.45 2.68
CA ALA A 476 21.89 -3.72 1.58
C ALA A 476 23.08 -2.76 1.61
N ILE A 477 22.86 -1.48 1.86
CA ILE A 477 23.93 -0.47 2.03
C ILE A 477 24.78 -0.78 3.28
N LEU A 478 24.13 -1.02 4.43
CA LEU A 478 24.83 -1.36 5.67
C LEU A 478 25.73 -2.58 5.49
N LYS A 479 25.25 -3.61 4.82
CA LYS A 479 26.01 -4.83 4.52
C LYS A 479 27.19 -4.58 3.60
N GLU A 480 27.03 -3.76 2.55
CA GLU A 480 28.12 -3.38 1.65
C GLU A 480 29.23 -2.63 2.40
N ASP A 481 28.87 -1.82 3.37
CA ASP A 481 29.81 -1.02 4.18
C ASP A 481 30.32 -1.79 5.43
N GLY A 482 29.98 -3.09 5.56
CA GLY A 482 30.43 -3.95 6.68
C GLY A 482 29.80 -3.60 8.03
N LEU A 483 28.63 -2.96 8.00
CA LEU A 483 27.92 -2.52 9.20
C LEU A 483 26.81 -3.50 9.60
N ARG A 484 26.37 -3.41 10.84
CA ARG A 484 25.30 -4.21 11.41
C ARG A 484 23.96 -3.86 10.76
N GLU A 485 23.33 -4.87 10.16
CA GLU A 485 21.98 -4.75 9.59
C GLU A 485 20.91 -4.51 10.68
N GLU A 486 19.76 -3.93 10.29
CA GLU A 486 18.56 -3.84 11.12
C GLU A 486 17.73 -5.14 11.01
N PRO A 487 17.02 -5.53 12.07
CA PRO A 487 16.11 -6.66 12.03
C PRO A 487 15.00 -6.44 11.01
N VAL A 488 14.77 -7.43 10.15
CA VAL A 488 13.63 -7.47 9.23
C VAL A 488 12.65 -8.52 9.74
N TYR A 489 11.38 -8.16 9.79
CA TYR A 489 10.32 -9.04 10.26
C TYR A 489 9.37 -9.40 9.14
N SER A 490 8.85 -10.62 9.18
CA SER A 490 7.86 -11.13 8.23
C SER A 490 6.81 -11.99 8.92
N VAL A 491 5.69 -12.19 8.24
CA VAL A 491 4.75 -13.27 8.49
C VAL A 491 5.39 -14.61 8.11
N PRO A 492 4.77 -15.77 8.38
CA PRO A 492 5.27 -17.06 7.91
C PRO A 492 5.56 -17.06 6.41
N LEU A 493 6.72 -17.58 6.03
CA LEU A 493 7.20 -17.55 4.63
C LEU A 493 6.42 -18.52 3.73
N GLU A 494 5.87 -19.57 4.32
CA GLU A 494 5.17 -20.65 3.61
C GLU A 494 3.70 -20.69 4.03
N GLY A 495 2.84 -21.10 3.12
CA GLY A 495 1.42 -21.29 3.33
C GLY A 495 1.11 -22.38 4.38
N LEU A 496 -0.13 -22.39 4.85
CA LEU A 496 -0.55 -23.26 5.96
C LEU A 496 -0.32 -24.75 5.64
N LEU A 497 -0.73 -25.20 4.46
CA LEU A 497 -0.57 -26.59 4.06
C LEU A 497 0.90 -26.95 3.77
N GLU A 498 1.69 -26.03 3.22
CA GLU A 498 3.10 -26.27 2.96
C GLU A 498 3.88 -26.45 4.27
N ARG A 499 3.48 -25.76 5.34
CA ARG A 499 4.04 -25.94 6.69
C ARG A 499 3.64 -27.26 7.36
N LEU A 500 2.42 -27.74 7.11
CA LEU A 500 1.88 -28.96 7.73
C LEU A 500 2.20 -30.23 6.93
N LEU A 501 2.19 -30.13 5.62
CA LEU A 501 2.40 -31.22 4.66
C LEU A 501 3.33 -30.72 3.54
N PRO A 502 4.63 -30.56 3.85
CA PRO A 502 5.56 -30.03 2.86
C PRO A 502 5.56 -30.92 1.60
N SER A 503 5.37 -30.27 0.44
CA SER A 503 5.53 -30.96 -0.83
C SER A 503 6.95 -31.49 -0.88
N ARG A 504 7.12 -32.75 -1.21
CA ARG A 504 8.47 -33.33 -1.36
C ARG A 504 9.18 -32.52 -2.44
N ARG A 505 10.19 -31.73 -2.05
CA ARG A 505 11.08 -31.06 -2.99
C ARG A 505 11.70 -32.17 -3.85
N SER A 506 11.28 -32.22 -5.12
CA SER A 506 11.84 -33.15 -6.12
C SER A 506 13.21 -32.65 -6.57
#